data_98a1fc225ed83c76b170c4a7cd005015
#
_entry.id   98a1fc225ed83c76b170c4a7cd005015
#
_cell.length_a   1.000
_cell.length_b   1.000
_cell.length_c   1.000
_cell.angle_alpha   90.00
_cell.angle_beta   90.00
_cell.angle_gamma   90.00
#
_symmetry.space_group_name_H-M   'P 1'
#
loop_
_entity.id
_entity.type
_entity.pdbx_description
1 polymer ?
#
loop_
_entity_poly.entity_id
_entity_poly.type
_entity_poly.pdbx_seq_one_letter_code
_entity_poly.pdbx_strand_id
1 'polypeptide(L)'
;MPSTIQENKLFYSPFETEFHKKRSYLKSTTKSRRGIRSIRSINLISNTTQQNKYYQLTVTDPNSSCNKKDFLGLLPYEISSQIILNLDIYSLCQISTVSKTWYKLVRSNDIWKRNVISRWNISHRHIQLDWYHFYKQRHILNSRWETGRVATHSLYGHHDSVYCLQFDKIKMMTGSRDKTIKIWDLRRYQCVGTLYGHEGSVLCLKYNDQFIISGSSDTTIIVWSMATLQPLMRLYGHTGGVLDLCFNHQYIISCSKDKSIRIWDIRTGRLVRTILGHVGPVNAIQLEGDRLVSASGDALIKMWNIHTGECLRKYVGHTRGLACVRFDGSRIVSGSNDKTIKVWNAETGECLLSCEGHTDLVRSLSFDKDRIISASYDQTIRVWDIKTGTCLLNFQNGHSSWIFDVQFDSTKIVSTSQDKTILVMDFTFGLDTQFF
;
A
#
# COMPACT_ATOMS: atom_id res chain seq x y z
N MET A 1 -0.39 8.36 -33.05
CA MET A 1 -0.62 6.91 -33.22
C MET A 1 -1.40 6.45 -32.03
N PRO A 2 -2.52 5.73 -32.19
CA PRO A 2 -3.37 5.35 -31.08
C PRO A 2 -2.68 4.31 -30.20
N SER A 3 -2.82 4.44 -28.90
CA SER A 3 -2.37 3.50 -27.88
C SER A 3 -3.06 2.15 -28.08
N THR A 4 -2.28 1.13 -28.39
CA THR A 4 -2.75 -0.25 -28.41
C THR A 4 -3.13 -0.65 -26.97
N ILE A 5 -4.42 -0.77 -26.72
CA ILE A 5 -4.96 -1.40 -25.53
C ILE A 5 -4.73 -2.91 -25.72
N GLN A 6 -3.71 -3.45 -25.05
CA GLN A 6 -3.58 -4.90 -24.96
C GLN A 6 -4.62 -5.41 -23.95
N GLU A 7 -5.40 -6.38 -24.41
CA GLU A 7 -6.47 -7.03 -23.66
C GLU A 7 -5.97 -7.61 -22.32
N ASN A 8 -6.81 -7.43 -21.33
CA ASN A 8 -6.65 -7.85 -19.94
C ASN A 8 -6.19 -9.31 -19.81
N LYS A 9 -4.96 -9.56 -19.44
CA LYS A 9 -4.56 -10.84 -18.84
C LYS A 9 -5.00 -10.86 -17.38
N LEU A 10 -6.17 -11.44 -17.14
CA LEU A 10 -6.64 -11.79 -15.81
C LEU A 10 -5.82 -12.97 -15.29
N PHE A 11 -4.99 -12.74 -14.29
CA PHE A 11 -4.34 -13.83 -13.55
C PHE A 11 -5.34 -14.38 -12.53
N TYR A 12 -5.80 -15.62 -12.76
CA TYR A 12 -6.62 -16.35 -11.80
C TYR A 12 -5.72 -17.04 -10.79
N SER A 13 -6.00 -16.85 -9.49
CA SER A 13 -5.43 -17.64 -8.42
C SER A 13 -6.16 -19.01 -8.33
N PRO A 14 -5.48 -20.12 -7.95
CA PRO A 14 -6.10 -21.45 -7.84
C PRO A 14 -7.27 -21.56 -6.86
N PHE A 15 -7.48 -20.55 -6.01
CA PHE A 15 -8.52 -20.57 -4.97
C PHE A 15 -9.94 -20.24 -5.48
N GLU A 16 -10.12 -19.65 -6.65
CA GLU A 16 -11.47 -19.41 -7.19
C GLU A 16 -12.18 -20.68 -7.66
N THR A 17 -11.43 -21.73 -7.99
CA THR A 17 -12.01 -23.00 -8.40
C THR A 17 -12.73 -23.74 -7.28
N GLU A 18 -12.36 -23.52 -6.01
CA GLU A 18 -13.07 -24.14 -4.87
C GLU A 18 -14.40 -23.47 -4.55
N PHE A 19 -14.50 -22.15 -4.73
CA PHE A 19 -15.74 -21.42 -4.43
C PHE A 19 -16.84 -21.74 -5.48
N HIS A 20 -16.46 -21.90 -6.74
CA HIS A 20 -17.40 -22.34 -7.78
C HIS A 20 -17.73 -23.83 -7.67
N LYS A 21 -16.79 -24.68 -7.25
CA LYS A 21 -17.07 -26.10 -6.97
C LYS A 21 -18.02 -26.29 -5.79
N LYS A 22 -17.90 -25.50 -4.71
CA LYS A 22 -18.86 -25.54 -3.60
C LYS A 22 -20.27 -25.06 -4.02
N ARG A 23 -20.37 -24.11 -4.96
CA ARG A 23 -21.65 -23.66 -5.48
C ARG A 23 -22.30 -24.66 -6.44
N SER A 24 -21.51 -25.41 -7.21
CA SER A 24 -22.00 -26.51 -8.06
C SER A 24 -22.38 -27.75 -7.25
N TYR A 25 -21.67 -28.03 -6.15
CA TYR A 25 -22.03 -29.11 -5.22
C TYR A 25 -23.37 -28.86 -4.52
N LEU A 26 -23.67 -27.61 -4.15
CA LEU A 26 -24.96 -27.26 -3.56
C LEU A 26 -26.13 -27.29 -4.55
N LYS A 27 -25.86 -27.20 -5.88
CA LYS A 27 -26.90 -27.31 -6.91
C LYS A 27 -27.17 -28.77 -7.36
N SER A 28 -26.21 -29.68 -7.17
CA SER A 28 -26.36 -31.09 -7.57
C SER A 28 -26.98 -31.98 -6.49
N THR A 29 -27.05 -31.53 -5.24
CA THR A 29 -27.64 -32.28 -4.12
C THR A 29 -29.14 -32.05 -3.91
N THR A 30 -29.79 -31.25 -4.74
CA THR A 30 -31.25 -31.02 -4.66
C THR A 30 -32.11 -32.04 -5.44
N LYS A 31 -31.53 -33.12 -5.96
CA LYS A 31 -32.29 -34.21 -6.57
C LYS A 31 -31.93 -35.56 -5.92
N SER A 32 -32.22 -35.69 -4.66
CA SER A 32 -32.40 -36.99 -4.00
C SER A 32 -33.34 -36.81 -2.82
N ARG A 33 -34.59 -37.14 -3.03
CA ARG A 33 -35.58 -37.32 -1.98
C ARG A 33 -35.19 -38.55 -1.20
N ARG A 34 -34.71 -38.40 0.05
CA ARG A 34 -34.98 -39.23 1.23
C ARG A 34 -34.10 -38.72 2.39
N GLY A 35 -34.75 -38.19 3.45
CA GLY A 35 -34.24 -38.27 4.81
C GLY A 35 -33.41 -37.11 5.33
N ILE A 36 -33.84 -35.84 5.21
CA ILE A 36 -33.35 -34.79 6.10
C ILE A 36 -34.32 -34.70 7.26
N ARG A 37 -33.91 -35.22 8.43
CA ARG A 37 -34.61 -35.01 9.70
C ARG A 37 -34.62 -33.52 10.03
N SER A 38 -35.81 -32.93 10.11
CA SER A 38 -36.01 -31.54 10.52
C SER A 38 -35.49 -31.34 11.94
N ILE A 39 -34.69 -30.27 12.13
CA ILE A 39 -34.32 -29.82 13.49
C ILE A 39 -35.59 -29.35 14.19
N ARG A 40 -35.92 -29.99 15.29
CA ARG A 40 -37.12 -29.76 16.10
C ARG A 40 -36.92 -28.57 17.06
N SER A 41 -37.93 -27.76 17.25
CA SER A 41 -37.93 -26.64 18.21
C SER A 41 -37.85 -27.13 19.66
N ILE A 42 -37.05 -26.46 20.46
CA ILE A 42 -36.81 -26.77 21.84
C ILE A 42 -37.73 -25.88 22.71
N ASN A 43 -38.65 -26.47 23.47
CA ASN A 43 -39.42 -25.77 24.48
C ASN A 43 -38.84 -26.02 25.85
N LEU A 44 -38.50 -24.98 26.58
CA LEU A 44 -37.99 -25.04 27.95
C LEU A 44 -39.15 -24.92 28.93
N ILE A 45 -39.42 -25.98 29.70
CA ILE A 45 -40.36 -25.95 30.83
C ILE A 45 -39.53 -25.97 32.12
N SER A 46 -39.68 -24.98 32.98
CA SER A 46 -39.00 -24.90 34.28
C SER A 46 -39.87 -25.50 35.35
N ASN A 47 -39.49 -26.62 35.97
CA ASN A 47 -40.05 -27.08 37.23
C ASN A 47 -39.14 -26.61 38.36
N THR A 48 -39.70 -25.80 39.26
CA THR A 48 -39.07 -25.28 40.47
C THR A 48 -39.25 -26.25 41.63
N THR A 49 -38.25 -27.04 41.95
CA THR A 49 -37.95 -27.51 43.31
C THR A 49 -36.46 -27.79 43.44
N GLN A 50 -35.91 -27.41 44.54
CA GLN A 50 -34.50 -27.28 44.92
C GLN A 50 -33.54 -28.36 44.41
N GLN A 51 -32.36 -27.87 43.97
CA GLN A 51 -31.14 -28.64 43.70
C GLN A 51 -31.14 -29.47 42.40
N ASN A 52 -30.38 -28.97 41.42
CA ASN A 52 -30.13 -29.51 40.10
C ASN A 52 -31.19 -29.20 39.02
N LYS A 53 -31.01 -28.10 38.31
CA LYS A 53 -31.78 -27.81 37.10
C LYS A 53 -31.37 -28.78 35.96
N TYR A 54 -32.17 -29.85 35.81
CA TYR A 54 -32.15 -30.65 34.60
C TYR A 54 -33.17 -30.09 33.62
N TYR A 55 -32.73 -29.73 32.42
CA TYR A 55 -33.66 -29.38 31.36
C TYR A 55 -34.09 -30.66 30.64
N GLN A 56 -35.35 -31.01 30.69
CA GLN A 56 -35.91 -32.07 29.85
C GLN A 56 -36.29 -31.49 28.50
N LEU A 57 -35.69 -32.05 27.46
CA LEU A 57 -36.03 -31.76 26.05
C LEU A 57 -37.22 -32.63 25.65
N THR A 58 -38.42 -32.03 25.49
CA THR A 58 -39.57 -32.74 24.89
C THR A 58 -39.55 -32.62 23.39
N VAL A 59 -39.59 -33.75 22.73
CA VAL A 59 -39.64 -33.84 21.26
C VAL A 59 -41.11 -33.77 20.85
N THR A 60 -41.54 -32.68 20.21
CA THR A 60 -42.90 -32.52 19.70
C THR A 60 -43.03 -33.10 18.31
N ASP A 61 -44.23 -33.61 17.94
CA ASP A 61 -44.58 -34.29 16.71
C ASP A 61 -44.29 -33.42 15.44
N PRO A 62 -43.83 -34.03 14.32
CA PRO A 62 -43.46 -33.31 13.10
C PRO A 62 -44.64 -32.73 12.34
N ASN A 63 -45.88 -33.01 12.70
CA ASN A 63 -47.07 -32.57 11.98
C ASN A 63 -47.83 -31.37 12.57
N SER A 64 -47.35 -30.80 13.68
CA SER A 64 -47.88 -29.52 14.14
C SER A 64 -47.37 -28.44 13.18
N SER A 65 -48.27 -27.70 12.52
CA SER A 65 -47.96 -26.51 11.72
C SER A 65 -47.30 -25.47 12.68
N CYS A 66 -45.99 -25.59 12.85
CA CYS A 66 -45.23 -24.62 13.61
C CYS A 66 -45.20 -23.34 12.78
N ASN A 67 -46.08 -22.41 13.09
CA ASN A 67 -45.99 -21.04 12.60
C ASN A 67 -44.62 -20.51 13.06
N LYS A 68 -43.63 -20.59 12.17
CA LYS A 68 -42.26 -20.02 12.39
C LYS A 68 -42.45 -18.52 12.53
N LYS A 69 -42.65 -18.06 13.76
CA LYS A 69 -42.74 -16.63 14.04
C LYS A 69 -41.39 -15.99 13.83
N ASP A 70 -41.33 -14.97 13.00
CA ASP A 70 -40.16 -14.12 12.78
C ASP A 70 -39.95 -13.27 14.04
N PHE A 71 -39.13 -13.77 15.00
CA PHE A 71 -38.97 -13.12 16.31
C PHE A 71 -38.33 -11.74 16.22
N LEU A 72 -37.41 -11.51 15.24
CA LEU A 72 -36.84 -10.17 15.03
C LEU A 72 -37.85 -9.19 14.43
N GLY A 73 -38.77 -9.68 13.60
CA GLY A 73 -39.87 -8.86 13.07
C GLY A 73 -40.93 -8.46 14.12
N LEU A 74 -40.96 -9.15 15.26
CA LEU A 74 -41.85 -8.86 16.38
C LEU A 74 -41.25 -7.93 17.44
N LEU A 75 -39.94 -7.76 17.45
CA LEU A 75 -39.24 -6.87 18.37
C LEU A 75 -39.17 -5.44 17.84
N PRO A 76 -39.17 -4.42 18.75
CA PRO A 76 -38.82 -3.06 18.36
C PRO A 76 -37.49 -3.01 17.60
N TYR A 77 -37.38 -2.07 16.65
CA TYR A 77 -36.20 -1.91 15.79
C TYR A 77 -34.90 -1.78 16.62
N GLU A 78 -34.94 -1.06 17.72
CA GLU A 78 -33.81 -0.81 18.62
C GLU A 78 -33.26 -2.11 19.21
N ILE A 79 -34.15 -2.98 19.66
CA ILE A 79 -33.75 -4.28 20.24
C ILE A 79 -33.24 -5.22 19.16
N SER A 80 -33.93 -5.30 18.02
CA SER A 80 -33.52 -6.11 16.88
C SER A 80 -32.15 -5.67 16.35
N SER A 81 -31.91 -4.37 16.24
CA SER A 81 -30.61 -3.84 15.79
C SER A 81 -29.49 -4.11 16.80
N GLN A 82 -29.74 -4.02 18.11
CA GLN A 82 -28.75 -4.38 19.12
C GLN A 82 -28.36 -5.86 19.08
N ILE A 83 -29.32 -6.75 18.88
CA ILE A 83 -29.03 -8.19 18.70
C ILE A 83 -28.11 -8.41 17.50
N ILE A 84 -28.43 -7.80 16.37
CA ILE A 84 -27.68 -7.94 15.12
C ILE A 84 -26.28 -7.31 15.21
N LEU A 85 -26.13 -6.22 15.95
CA LEU A 85 -24.83 -5.56 16.16
C LEU A 85 -23.78 -6.42 16.89
N ASN A 86 -24.23 -7.46 17.61
CA ASN A 86 -23.32 -8.39 18.29
C ASN A 86 -22.85 -9.55 17.38
N LEU A 87 -23.38 -9.63 16.14
CA LEU A 87 -23.00 -10.68 15.21
C LEU A 87 -21.77 -10.28 14.39
N ASP A 88 -20.96 -11.27 14.08
CA ASP A 88 -19.87 -11.11 13.13
C ASP A 88 -20.41 -10.95 11.70
N ILE A 89 -19.57 -10.45 10.80
CA ILE A 89 -19.98 -10.12 9.43
C ILE A 89 -20.44 -11.33 8.63
N TYR A 90 -19.82 -12.49 8.86
CA TYR A 90 -20.25 -13.73 8.22
C TYR A 90 -21.68 -14.09 8.61
N SER A 91 -21.99 -14.06 9.90
CA SER A 91 -23.35 -14.26 10.43
C SER A 91 -24.33 -13.21 9.92
N LEU A 92 -23.93 -11.92 9.83
CA LEU A 92 -24.75 -10.86 9.23
C LEU A 92 -25.11 -11.18 7.78
N CYS A 93 -24.20 -11.67 6.99
CA CYS A 93 -24.47 -12.08 5.62
C CYS A 93 -25.42 -13.28 5.57
N GLN A 94 -25.24 -14.26 6.44
CA GLN A 94 -26.11 -15.45 6.53
C GLN A 94 -27.56 -15.08 6.88
N ILE A 95 -27.75 -14.28 7.92
CA ILE A 95 -29.10 -13.89 8.38
C ILE A 95 -29.81 -12.98 7.38
N SER A 96 -29.09 -12.25 6.53
CA SER A 96 -29.69 -11.45 5.47
C SER A 96 -30.46 -12.28 4.43
N THR A 97 -30.26 -13.58 4.39
CA THR A 97 -30.94 -14.51 3.46
C THR A 97 -32.18 -15.16 4.06
N VAL A 98 -32.48 -14.94 5.34
CA VAL A 98 -33.55 -15.61 6.08
C VAL A 98 -34.93 -15.07 5.73
N SER A 99 -35.12 -13.75 5.74
CA SER A 99 -36.38 -13.10 5.38
C SER A 99 -36.16 -11.68 4.83
N LYS A 100 -37.21 -11.09 4.23
CA LYS A 100 -37.16 -9.69 3.75
C LYS A 100 -37.00 -8.69 4.90
N THR A 101 -37.56 -8.97 6.07
CA THR A 101 -37.42 -8.15 7.27
C THR A 101 -35.98 -8.17 7.79
N TRP A 102 -35.40 -9.33 7.92
CA TRP A 102 -34.00 -9.50 8.34
C TRP A 102 -33.04 -8.86 7.34
N TYR A 103 -33.29 -9.03 6.03
CA TYR A 103 -32.51 -8.37 5.00
C TYR A 103 -32.51 -6.84 5.13
N LYS A 104 -33.69 -6.23 5.34
CA LYS A 104 -33.80 -4.77 5.52
C LYS A 104 -33.08 -4.32 6.79
N LEU A 105 -33.23 -5.07 7.88
CA LEU A 105 -32.60 -4.75 9.16
C LEU A 105 -31.08 -4.85 9.08
N VAL A 106 -30.54 -5.94 8.52
CA VAL A 106 -29.09 -6.09 8.31
C VAL A 106 -28.52 -5.00 7.39
N ARG A 107 -29.30 -4.53 6.42
CA ARG A 107 -28.90 -3.46 5.52
C ARG A 107 -29.04 -2.05 6.08
N SER A 108 -29.49 -1.91 7.31
CA SER A 108 -29.60 -0.58 7.91
C SER A 108 -28.22 0.08 8.01
N ASN A 109 -28.21 1.38 7.74
CA ASN A 109 -26.98 2.15 7.62
C ASN A 109 -26.21 2.22 8.98
N ASP A 110 -26.92 2.18 10.10
CA ASP A 110 -26.33 2.26 11.45
C ASP A 110 -25.49 1.03 11.80
N ILE A 111 -25.94 -0.17 11.41
CA ILE A 111 -25.20 -1.42 11.63
C ILE A 111 -23.87 -1.39 10.90
N TRP A 112 -23.87 -0.99 9.64
CA TRP A 112 -22.65 -0.94 8.84
C TRP A 112 -21.73 0.21 9.24
N LYS A 113 -22.29 1.36 9.62
CA LYS A 113 -21.51 2.48 10.18
C LYS A 113 -20.68 2.04 11.38
N ARG A 114 -21.30 1.35 12.34
CA ARG A 114 -20.60 0.86 13.54
C ARG A 114 -19.51 -0.15 13.20
N ASN A 115 -19.80 -1.10 12.31
CA ASN A 115 -18.82 -2.09 11.85
C ASN A 115 -17.64 -1.44 11.13
N VAL A 116 -17.88 -0.43 10.30
CA VAL A 116 -16.82 0.31 9.58
C VAL A 116 -15.93 1.07 10.56
N ILE A 117 -16.55 1.80 11.50
CA ILE A 117 -15.81 2.60 12.50
C ILE A 117 -14.95 1.70 13.38
N SER A 118 -15.49 0.58 13.90
CA SER A 118 -14.75 -0.34 14.75
C SER A 118 -13.57 -1.00 14.03
N ARG A 119 -13.71 -1.30 12.74
CA ARG A 119 -12.69 -2.03 11.97
C ARG A 119 -11.59 -1.12 11.40
N TRP A 120 -11.92 0.09 10.95
CA TRP A 120 -10.99 0.98 10.24
C TRP A 120 -10.74 2.32 10.92
N ASN A 121 -11.33 2.57 12.11
CA ASN A 121 -11.16 3.80 12.88
C ASN A 121 -11.36 5.09 12.07
N ILE A 122 -12.40 5.10 11.21
CA ILE A 122 -12.69 6.22 10.31
C ILE A 122 -13.45 7.30 11.07
N SER A 123 -12.99 8.55 11.02
CA SER A 123 -13.65 9.68 11.68
C SER A 123 -14.95 10.10 10.96
N HIS A 124 -15.93 10.57 11.73
CA HIS A 124 -17.35 10.78 11.40
C HIS A 124 -17.70 11.87 10.36
N ARG A 125 -16.83 12.29 9.46
CA ARG A 125 -17.05 13.49 8.65
C ARG A 125 -18.03 13.36 7.47
N HIS A 126 -18.61 12.19 7.18
CA HIS A 126 -19.51 12.00 6.04
C HIS A 126 -20.93 11.60 6.48
N ILE A 127 -21.86 12.54 6.43
CA ILE A 127 -23.21 12.44 7.01
C ILE A 127 -24.20 11.62 6.16
N GLN A 128 -23.93 11.35 4.87
CA GLN A 128 -24.86 10.67 3.95
C GLN A 128 -24.22 9.53 3.14
N LEU A 129 -23.39 8.72 3.78
CA LEU A 129 -22.74 7.61 3.10
C LEU A 129 -23.58 6.32 3.20
N ASP A 130 -23.70 5.55 2.11
CA ASP A 130 -24.13 4.15 2.18
C ASP A 130 -23.01 3.31 2.79
N TRP A 131 -23.07 3.10 4.12
CA TRP A 131 -22.04 2.40 4.88
C TRP A 131 -21.90 0.93 4.52
N TYR A 132 -23.00 0.29 4.05
CA TYR A 132 -22.92 -1.08 3.52
C TYR A 132 -22.11 -1.13 2.23
N HIS A 133 -22.40 -0.21 1.30
CA HIS A 133 -21.66 -0.14 0.04
C HIS A 133 -20.18 0.20 0.29
N PHE A 134 -19.92 1.18 1.16
CA PHE A 134 -18.56 1.51 1.60
C PHE A 134 -17.82 0.29 2.17
N TYR A 135 -18.46 -0.45 3.09
CA TYR A 135 -17.87 -1.66 3.67
C TYR A 135 -17.53 -2.68 2.59
N LYS A 136 -18.48 -2.94 1.67
CA LYS A 136 -18.30 -3.89 0.57
C LYS A 136 -17.11 -3.52 -0.32
N GLN A 137 -16.99 -2.24 -0.70
CA GLN A 137 -15.89 -1.75 -1.53
C GLN A 137 -14.53 -1.92 -0.82
N ARG A 138 -14.44 -1.52 0.44
CA ARG A 138 -13.24 -1.69 1.28
C ARG A 138 -12.87 -3.16 1.49
N HIS A 139 -13.85 -4.01 1.72
CA HIS A 139 -13.61 -5.45 1.89
C HIS A 139 -13.07 -6.09 0.60
N ILE A 140 -13.64 -5.73 -0.56
CA ILE A 140 -13.13 -6.21 -1.86
C ILE A 140 -11.70 -5.72 -2.08
N LEU A 141 -11.39 -4.46 -1.79
CA LEU A 141 -10.03 -3.91 -1.90
C LEU A 141 -9.04 -4.67 -1.01
N ASN A 142 -9.39 -4.92 0.26
CA ASN A 142 -8.54 -5.69 1.16
C ASN A 142 -8.30 -7.12 0.66
N SER A 143 -9.36 -7.80 0.20
CA SER A 143 -9.24 -9.15 -0.38
C SER A 143 -8.34 -9.16 -1.62
N ARG A 144 -8.36 -8.11 -2.44
CA ARG A 144 -7.45 -7.98 -3.59
C ARG A 144 -5.99 -7.81 -3.16
N TRP A 145 -5.74 -7.04 -2.10
CA TRP A 145 -4.41 -6.95 -1.50
C TRP A 145 -3.93 -8.26 -0.88
N GLU A 146 -4.83 -9.11 -0.39
CA GLU A 146 -4.50 -10.44 0.13
C GLU A 146 -4.23 -11.45 -0.99
N THR A 147 -5.00 -11.37 -2.08
CA THR A 147 -4.94 -12.34 -3.20
C THR A 147 -4.02 -11.91 -4.34
N GLY A 148 -3.53 -10.67 -4.34
CA GLY A 148 -2.73 -10.11 -5.43
C GLY A 148 -3.51 -9.85 -6.72
N ARG A 149 -4.84 -9.74 -6.66
CA ARG A 149 -5.68 -9.48 -7.83
C ARG A 149 -5.63 -8.00 -8.21
N VAL A 150 -5.00 -7.68 -9.33
CA VAL A 150 -4.78 -6.30 -9.82
C VAL A 150 -5.12 -6.16 -11.29
N ALA A 151 -5.51 -4.97 -11.71
CA ALA A 151 -5.45 -4.55 -13.11
C ALA A 151 -4.10 -3.85 -13.34
N THR A 152 -3.46 -4.14 -14.47
CA THR A 152 -2.16 -3.59 -14.80
C THR A 152 -2.25 -2.65 -16.00
N HIS A 153 -1.61 -1.48 -15.89
CA HIS A 153 -1.48 -0.51 -16.97
C HIS A 153 0.00 -0.21 -17.17
N SER A 154 0.51 -0.49 -18.38
CA SER A 154 1.87 -0.16 -18.76
C SER A 154 1.88 1.18 -19.50
N LEU A 155 2.63 2.15 -19.00
CA LEU A 155 2.76 3.48 -19.57
C LEU A 155 4.07 3.58 -20.35
N TYR A 156 3.95 4.05 -21.58
CA TYR A 156 5.06 4.22 -22.52
C TYR A 156 5.23 5.70 -22.86
N GLY A 157 6.48 6.13 -23.02
CA GLY A 157 6.75 7.52 -23.41
C GLY A 157 8.16 7.98 -23.13
N HIS A 158 8.87 7.40 -22.15
CA HIS A 158 10.30 7.60 -22.00
C HIS A 158 11.07 6.83 -23.07
N HIS A 159 12.18 7.42 -23.50
CA HIS A 159 13.04 6.82 -24.54
C HIS A 159 14.15 5.94 -23.96
N ASP A 160 14.39 6.02 -22.67
CA ASP A 160 15.38 5.21 -21.95
C ASP A 160 14.87 4.84 -20.54
N SER A 161 15.69 4.14 -19.78
CA SER A 161 15.43 3.66 -18.41
C SER A 161 14.78 4.71 -17.52
N VAL A 162 13.75 4.35 -16.77
CA VAL A 162 13.06 5.24 -15.85
C VAL A 162 13.57 4.96 -14.43
N TYR A 163 14.27 5.95 -13.83
CA TYR A 163 14.99 5.75 -12.57
C TYR A 163 14.20 6.06 -11.32
N CYS A 164 13.31 7.04 -11.38
CA CYS A 164 12.59 7.52 -10.21
C CYS A 164 11.16 7.90 -10.54
N LEU A 165 10.32 7.83 -9.53
CA LEU A 165 8.91 8.23 -9.62
C LEU A 165 8.47 8.89 -8.31
N GLN A 166 7.46 9.73 -8.43
CA GLN A 166 6.59 10.12 -7.33
C GLN A 166 5.18 10.30 -7.87
N PHE A 167 4.18 9.90 -7.11
CA PHE A 167 2.78 10.08 -7.52
C PHE A 167 1.89 10.52 -6.35
N ASP A 168 0.77 11.12 -6.71
CA ASP A 168 -0.36 11.41 -5.83
C ASP A 168 -1.66 10.82 -6.41
N LYS A 169 -2.82 11.22 -5.91
CA LYS A 169 -4.12 10.72 -6.40
C LYS A 169 -4.43 11.09 -7.85
N ILE A 170 -3.81 12.12 -8.40
CA ILE A 170 -4.18 12.74 -9.68
C ILE A 170 -3.06 12.58 -10.70
N LYS A 171 -1.83 12.85 -10.30
CA LYS A 171 -0.67 12.95 -11.18
C LYS A 171 0.51 12.10 -10.70
N MET A 172 1.37 11.79 -11.61
CA MET A 172 2.65 11.15 -11.37
C MET A 172 3.74 11.88 -12.13
N MET A 173 4.92 11.93 -11.55
CA MET A 173 6.12 12.42 -12.21
C MET A 173 7.20 11.35 -12.21
N THR A 174 7.93 11.26 -13.31
CA THR A 174 8.99 10.27 -13.50
C THR A 174 10.23 10.92 -14.09
N GLY A 175 11.39 10.49 -13.63
CA GLY A 175 12.68 10.91 -14.14
C GLY A 175 13.41 9.75 -14.82
N SER A 176 14.09 10.03 -15.93
CA SER A 176 14.67 9.01 -16.80
C SER A 176 16.11 9.30 -17.20
N ARG A 177 16.78 8.24 -17.69
CA ARG A 177 18.07 8.30 -18.35
C ARG A 177 18.03 9.15 -19.64
N ASP A 178 16.85 9.33 -20.24
CA ASP A 178 16.65 10.21 -21.39
C ASP A 178 16.78 11.70 -21.05
N LYS A 179 17.20 12.04 -19.80
CA LYS A 179 17.44 13.39 -19.25
C LYS A 179 16.17 14.21 -19.04
N THR A 180 14.99 13.60 -19.20
CA THR A 180 13.70 14.29 -19.08
C THR A 180 12.96 13.90 -17.80
N ILE A 181 12.09 14.80 -17.36
CA ILE A 181 11.05 14.51 -16.37
C ILE A 181 9.72 14.53 -17.13
N LYS A 182 8.90 13.50 -16.96
CA LYS A 182 7.57 13.43 -17.55
C LYS A 182 6.50 13.52 -16.48
N ILE A 183 5.41 14.20 -16.83
CA ILE A 183 4.24 14.39 -16.01
C ILE A 183 3.10 13.57 -16.61
N TRP A 184 2.46 12.76 -15.79
CA TRP A 184 1.40 11.83 -16.21
C TRP A 184 0.11 12.13 -15.49
N ASP A 185 -1.00 12.11 -16.20
CA ASP A 185 -2.35 12.09 -15.62
C ASP A 185 -2.72 10.63 -15.27
N LEU A 186 -2.90 10.33 -14.00
CA LEU A 186 -3.23 8.99 -13.51
C LEU A 186 -4.70 8.59 -13.74
N ARG A 187 -5.57 9.51 -14.13
CA ARG A 187 -6.95 9.20 -14.49
C ARG A 187 -7.05 8.70 -15.94
N ARG A 188 -6.20 9.28 -16.80
CA ARG A 188 -6.18 8.97 -18.25
C ARG A 188 -5.02 8.06 -18.65
N TYR A 189 -4.07 7.85 -17.74
CA TYR A 189 -2.82 7.13 -17.99
C TYR A 189 -2.04 7.69 -19.18
N GLN A 190 -1.98 9.01 -19.30
CA GLN A 190 -1.36 9.71 -20.43
C GLN A 190 -0.30 10.69 -19.95
N CYS A 191 0.77 10.83 -20.73
CA CYS A 191 1.79 11.86 -20.54
C CYS A 191 1.20 13.22 -20.95
N VAL A 192 1.16 14.15 -20.01
CA VAL A 192 0.59 15.50 -20.20
C VAL A 192 1.66 16.57 -20.30
N GLY A 193 2.91 16.29 -19.94
CA GLY A 193 4.00 17.26 -19.99
C GLY A 193 5.37 16.61 -19.93
N THR A 194 6.38 17.32 -20.44
CA THR A 194 7.79 16.91 -20.38
C THR A 194 8.65 18.12 -20.04
N LEU A 195 9.51 17.98 -19.01
CA LEU A 195 10.45 19.01 -18.59
C LEU A 195 11.84 18.66 -19.14
N TYR A 196 12.48 19.64 -19.74
CA TYR A 196 13.82 19.57 -20.27
C TYR A 196 14.73 20.55 -19.53
N GLY A 197 15.95 20.14 -19.20
CA GLY A 197 16.89 21.03 -18.51
C GLY A 197 18.11 20.34 -17.98
N HIS A 198 18.02 19.07 -17.57
CA HIS A 198 19.18 18.29 -17.18
C HIS A 198 20.02 17.86 -18.40
N GLU A 199 21.34 17.84 -18.20
CA GLU A 199 22.31 17.40 -19.22
C GLU A 199 22.68 15.91 -19.05
N GLY A 200 22.33 15.35 -17.89
CA GLY A 200 22.51 13.94 -17.55
C GLY A 200 21.22 13.25 -17.15
N SER A 201 21.31 11.97 -16.82
CA SER A 201 20.18 11.16 -16.39
C SER A 201 19.53 11.75 -15.13
N VAL A 202 18.20 11.86 -15.09
CA VAL A 202 17.45 12.23 -13.89
C VAL A 202 17.35 11.00 -12.98
N LEU A 203 18.05 11.05 -11.85
CA LEU A 203 18.20 9.90 -10.95
C LEU A 203 17.19 9.90 -9.80
N CYS A 204 16.77 11.10 -9.37
CA CYS A 204 15.81 11.28 -8.30
C CYS A 204 14.94 12.49 -8.54
N LEU A 205 13.72 12.46 -8.02
CA LEU A 205 12.81 13.60 -8.03
C LEU A 205 11.88 13.55 -6.82
N LYS A 206 11.49 14.75 -6.35
CA LYS A 206 10.44 14.95 -5.37
C LYS A 206 9.64 16.19 -5.73
N TYR A 207 8.34 16.18 -5.41
CA TYR A 207 7.50 17.34 -5.64
C TYR A 207 6.47 17.56 -4.52
N ASN A 208 6.02 18.79 -4.41
CA ASN A 208 4.84 19.18 -3.64
C ASN A 208 3.95 20.13 -4.48
N ASP A 209 3.04 20.85 -3.87
CA ASP A 209 2.13 21.75 -4.60
C ASP A 209 2.84 23.01 -5.15
N GLN A 210 4.06 23.33 -4.70
CA GLN A 210 4.80 24.54 -5.10
C GLN A 210 5.98 24.23 -6.02
N PHE A 211 6.73 23.16 -5.73
CA PHE A 211 8.00 22.87 -6.36
C PHE A 211 8.09 21.44 -6.85
N ILE A 212 8.83 21.26 -7.95
CA ILE A 212 9.42 20.00 -8.36
C ILE A 212 10.92 20.14 -8.16
N ILE A 213 11.57 19.17 -7.53
CA ILE A 213 13.01 19.18 -7.31
C ILE A 213 13.58 17.89 -7.89
N SER A 214 14.56 18.01 -8.76
CA SER A 214 15.17 16.87 -9.44
C SER A 214 16.68 16.89 -9.28
N GLY A 215 17.26 15.70 -9.10
CA GLY A 215 18.70 15.49 -9.06
C GLY A 215 19.17 14.60 -10.19
N SER A 216 20.35 14.85 -10.70
CA SER A 216 20.85 14.22 -11.91
C SER A 216 22.29 13.73 -11.81
N SER A 217 22.64 12.84 -12.74
CA SER A 217 24.01 12.40 -12.97
C SER A 217 24.92 13.52 -13.49
N ASP A 218 24.35 14.65 -13.96
CA ASP A 218 25.08 15.86 -14.32
C ASP A 218 25.60 16.65 -13.10
N THR A 219 25.48 16.09 -11.90
CA THR A 219 25.90 16.64 -10.61
C THR A 219 25.05 17.81 -10.07
N THR A 220 24.02 18.22 -10.82
CA THR A 220 23.18 19.37 -10.46
C THR A 220 21.81 18.94 -9.88
N ILE A 221 21.22 19.88 -9.14
CA ILE A 221 19.83 19.81 -8.71
C ILE A 221 19.10 20.96 -9.39
N ILE A 222 17.93 20.71 -9.95
CA ILE A 222 17.08 21.76 -10.51
C ILE A 222 15.80 21.86 -9.69
N VAL A 223 15.44 23.07 -9.32
CA VAL A 223 14.16 23.42 -8.69
C VAL A 223 13.28 24.03 -9.75
N TRP A 224 12.09 23.46 -9.94
CA TRP A 224 11.10 23.89 -10.94
C TRP A 224 9.87 24.41 -10.23
N SER A 225 9.20 25.40 -10.83
CA SER A 225 7.88 25.83 -10.39
C SER A 225 6.83 24.79 -10.78
N MET A 226 6.01 24.34 -9.83
CA MET A 226 4.87 23.45 -10.14
C MET A 226 3.82 24.16 -10.99
N ALA A 227 3.63 25.49 -10.81
CA ALA A 227 2.61 26.26 -11.52
C ALA A 227 2.98 26.53 -12.99
N THR A 228 4.25 26.87 -13.25
CA THR A 228 4.71 27.27 -14.61
C THR A 228 5.47 26.17 -15.33
N LEU A 229 5.90 25.14 -14.61
CA LEU A 229 6.75 24.05 -15.09
C LEU A 229 8.11 24.53 -15.64
N GLN A 230 8.53 25.74 -15.26
CA GLN A 230 9.80 26.33 -15.66
C GLN A 230 10.86 26.15 -14.55
N PRO A 231 12.13 26.04 -14.89
CA PRO A 231 13.21 26.01 -13.91
C PRO A 231 13.30 27.36 -13.20
N LEU A 232 13.30 27.32 -11.85
CA LEU A 232 13.50 28.51 -11.02
C LEU A 232 14.95 28.72 -10.66
N MET A 233 15.66 27.64 -10.31
CA MET A 233 17.07 27.69 -9.94
C MET A 233 17.77 26.36 -10.20
N ARG A 234 19.09 26.43 -10.41
CA ARG A 234 19.97 25.27 -10.51
C ARG A 234 21.03 25.34 -9.44
N LEU A 235 21.14 24.27 -8.64
CA LEU A 235 22.10 24.20 -7.53
C LEU A 235 23.33 23.43 -7.98
N TYR A 236 24.49 24.05 -7.80
CA TYR A 236 25.78 23.50 -8.13
C TYR A 236 26.58 23.23 -6.85
N GLY A 237 27.39 22.17 -6.85
CA GLY A 237 28.28 21.91 -5.74
C GLY A 237 28.66 20.44 -5.60
N HIS A 238 27.73 19.48 -5.81
CA HIS A 238 28.13 18.07 -5.82
C HIS A 238 29.16 17.80 -6.94
N THR A 239 30.11 16.91 -6.65
CA THR A 239 31.14 16.49 -7.60
C THR A 239 30.85 15.13 -8.23
N GLY A 240 29.77 14.47 -7.79
CA GLY A 240 29.26 13.23 -8.35
C GLY A 240 27.75 13.33 -8.56
N GLY A 241 27.18 12.39 -9.28
CA GLY A 241 25.73 12.35 -9.54
C GLY A 241 24.91 12.38 -8.26
N VAL A 242 23.81 13.14 -8.26
CA VAL A 242 22.84 13.24 -7.16
C VAL A 242 21.93 12.03 -7.22
N LEU A 243 22.01 11.18 -6.22
CA LEU A 243 21.36 9.85 -6.23
C LEU A 243 19.97 9.86 -5.60
N ASP A 244 19.77 10.68 -4.54
CA ASP A 244 18.47 10.86 -3.92
C ASP A 244 18.37 12.26 -3.32
N LEU A 245 17.12 12.71 -3.08
CA LEU A 245 16.84 13.99 -2.45
C LEU A 245 15.54 13.93 -1.65
N CYS A 246 15.47 14.74 -0.63
CA CYS A 246 14.26 15.04 0.11
C CYS A 246 14.21 16.54 0.42
N PHE A 247 13.06 17.08 0.75
CA PHE A 247 12.93 18.50 1.11
C PHE A 247 11.78 18.73 2.07
N ASN A 248 11.85 19.83 2.79
CA ASN A 248 10.79 20.37 3.62
C ASN A 248 10.53 21.83 3.25
N HIS A 249 9.80 22.56 4.08
CA HIS A 249 9.48 23.99 3.84
C HIS A 249 10.69 24.92 3.86
N GLN A 250 11.82 24.51 4.40
CA GLN A 250 13.02 25.33 4.59
C GLN A 250 14.23 24.83 3.81
N TYR A 251 14.44 23.52 3.73
CA TYR A 251 15.65 22.92 3.18
C TYR A 251 15.38 21.94 2.07
N ILE A 252 16.29 21.90 1.09
CA ILE A 252 16.50 20.80 0.19
C ILE A 252 17.71 20.01 0.72
N ILE A 253 17.59 18.70 0.82
CA ILE A 253 18.66 17.82 1.24
C ILE A 253 18.93 16.84 0.12
N SER A 254 20.16 16.73 -0.31
CA SER A 254 20.58 15.87 -1.41
C SER A 254 21.72 14.96 -0.99
N CYS A 255 21.78 13.77 -1.56
CA CYS A 255 22.90 12.87 -1.39
C CYS A 255 23.50 12.47 -2.75
N SER A 256 24.77 12.11 -2.74
CA SER A 256 25.51 11.96 -3.98
C SER A 256 26.51 10.78 -3.96
N LYS A 257 26.90 10.40 -5.15
CA LYS A 257 28.02 9.50 -5.42
C LYS A 257 29.35 10.04 -4.85
N ASP A 258 29.44 11.36 -4.61
CA ASP A 258 30.60 12.02 -3.99
C ASP A 258 30.73 11.75 -2.49
N LYS A 259 29.89 10.87 -1.90
CA LYS A 259 29.86 10.43 -0.49
C LYS A 259 29.37 11.51 0.48
N SER A 260 28.94 12.67 -0.01
CA SER A 260 28.44 13.77 0.80
C SER A 260 26.91 13.83 0.81
N ILE A 261 26.38 14.40 1.88
CA ILE A 261 25.01 14.89 1.98
C ILE A 261 25.08 16.40 2.07
N ARG A 262 24.27 17.11 1.30
CA ARG A 262 24.24 18.57 1.28
C ARG A 262 22.87 19.10 1.62
N ILE A 263 22.85 20.17 2.42
CA ILE A 263 21.65 20.87 2.86
C ILE A 263 21.68 22.26 2.22
N TRP A 264 20.61 22.58 1.49
CA TRP A 264 20.46 23.82 0.76
C TRP A 264 19.24 24.57 1.28
N ASP A 265 19.33 25.89 1.37
CA ASP A 265 18.17 26.72 1.63
C ASP A 265 17.24 26.75 0.39
N ILE A 266 15.98 26.39 0.58
CA ILE A 266 15.02 26.23 -0.55
C ILE A 266 14.70 27.55 -1.24
N ARG A 267 14.79 28.68 -0.54
CA ARG A 267 14.43 30.00 -1.08
C ARG A 267 15.59 30.63 -1.86
N THR A 268 16.78 30.50 -1.34
CA THR A 268 17.97 31.16 -1.91
C THR A 268 18.83 30.23 -2.77
N GLY A 269 18.64 28.92 -2.67
CA GLY A 269 19.48 27.92 -3.32
C GLY A 269 20.90 27.84 -2.76
N ARG A 270 21.22 28.56 -1.68
CA ARG A 270 22.56 28.57 -1.09
C ARG A 270 22.83 27.30 -0.30
N LEU A 271 24.05 26.80 -0.39
CA LEU A 271 24.52 25.69 0.43
C LEU A 271 24.61 26.14 1.90
N VAL A 272 23.85 25.50 2.76
CA VAL A 272 23.84 25.76 4.21
C VAL A 272 24.88 24.88 4.90
N ARG A 273 24.95 23.60 4.52
CA ARG A 273 25.81 22.62 5.18
C ARG A 273 26.19 21.47 4.26
N THR A 274 27.38 20.94 4.49
CA THR A 274 27.82 19.65 3.95
C THR A 274 28.04 18.68 5.09
N ILE A 275 27.39 17.53 5.05
CA ILE A 275 27.56 16.45 6.02
C ILE A 275 28.46 15.39 5.37
N LEU A 276 29.57 15.12 6.01
CA LEU A 276 30.56 14.10 5.63
C LEU A 276 30.58 13.00 6.70
N GLY A 277 30.94 11.79 6.29
CA GLY A 277 31.10 10.69 7.25
C GLY A 277 30.81 9.31 6.71
N HIS A 278 30.16 9.20 5.54
CA HIS A 278 30.13 7.94 4.80
C HIS A 278 31.42 7.74 4.00
N VAL A 279 31.87 6.49 3.93
CA VAL A 279 33.08 6.11 3.17
C VAL A 279 32.74 5.73 1.75
N GLY A 280 31.51 5.28 1.50
CA GLY A 280 30.96 4.95 0.19
C GLY A 280 29.94 5.99 -0.32
N PRO A 281 29.46 5.85 -1.56
CA PRO A 281 28.38 6.67 -2.12
C PRO A 281 27.17 6.67 -1.20
N VAL A 282 26.49 7.80 -1.05
CA VAL A 282 25.22 7.87 -0.32
C VAL A 282 24.11 7.69 -1.34
N ASN A 283 23.43 6.54 -1.29
CA ASN A 283 22.51 6.10 -2.33
C ASN A 283 21.05 6.54 -2.09
N ALA A 284 20.66 6.71 -0.82
CA ALA A 284 19.29 7.09 -0.49
C ALA A 284 19.26 7.87 0.83
N ILE A 285 18.30 8.78 0.97
CA ILE A 285 18.04 9.57 2.16
C ILE A 285 16.53 9.71 2.41
N GLN A 286 16.17 9.83 3.70
CA GLN A 286 14.79 10.15 4.09
C GLN A 286 14.84 11.08 5.30
N LEU A 287 14.03 12.15 5.23
CA LEU A 287 13.88 13.13 6.31
C LEU A 287 12.53 12.90 7.01
N GLU A 288 12.55 12.94 8.35
CA GLU A 288 11.34 13.00 9.16
C GLU A 288 11.60 13.95 10.36
N GLY A 289 10.87 15.07 10.39
CA GLY A 289 11.19 16.17 11.30
C GLY A 289 12.60 16.70 11.07
N ASP A 290 13.42 16.70 12.14
CA ASP A 290 14.81 17.15 12.10
C ASP A 290 15.82 15.99 11.95
N ARG A 291 15.34 14.76 11.85
CA ARG A 291 16.14 13.54 11.73
C ARG A 291 16.23 13.08 10.28
N LEU A 292 17.43 13.05 9.77
CA LEU A 292 17.74 12.54 8.44
C LEU A 292 18.36 11.15 8.57
N VAL A 293 17.85 10.20 7.80
CA VAL A 293 18.44 8.86 7.67
C VAL A 293 19.07 8.73 6.30
N SER A 294 20.28 8.18 6.25
CA SER A 294 21.04 7.93 5.01
C SER A 294 21.46 6.47 4.88
N ALA A 295 21.40 5.95 3.66
CA ALA A 295 21.90 4.62 3.30
C ALA A 295 23.03 4.73 2.28
N SER A 296 24.11 3.99 2.53
CA SER A 296 25.32 4.12 1.73
C SER A 296 25.84 2.79 1.19
N GLY A 297 26.65 2.90 0.15
CA GLY A 297 27.45 1.81 -0.41
C GLY A 297 28.48 1.23 0.57
N ASP A 298 28.73 1.91 1.72
CA ASP A 298 29.59 1.40 2.80
C ASP A 298 28.90 0.39 3.73
N ALA A 299 27.71 -0.08 3.36
CA ALA A 299 26.87 -1.01 4.11
C ALA A 299 26.31 -0.47 5.44
N LEU A 300 26.38 0.83 5.67
CA LEU A 300 25.88 1.48 6.88
C LEU A 300 24.65 2.35 6.59
N ILE A 301 23.74 2.35 7.57
CA ILE A 301 22.72 3.37 7.69
C ILE A 301 23.17 4.32 8.80
N LYS A 302 22.99 5.62 8.60
CA LYS A 302 23.30 6.63 9.62
C LYS A 302 22.12 7.57 9.80
N MET A 303 21.88 7.97 11.04
CA MET A 303 20.94 9.00 11.39
C MET A 303 21.69 10.28 11.77
N TRP A 304 21.20 11.40 11.28
CA TRP A 304 21.82 12.71 11.42
C TRP A 304 20.81 13.74 11.94
N ASN A 305 21.30 14.69 12.71
CA ASN A 305 20.57 15.92 12.98
C ASN A 305 20.85 16.91 11.83
N ILE A 306 19.82 17.43 11.16
CA ILE A 306 20.00 18.33 10.01
C ILE A 306 20.53 19.71 10.41
N HIS A 307 20.27 20.17 11.65
CA HIS A 307 20.69 21.47 12.14
C HIS A 307 22.15 21.48 12.60
N THR A 308 22.61 20.42 13.28
CA THR A 308 24.00 20.33 13.76
C THR A 308 24.92 19.64 12.75
N GLY A 309 24.38 18.71 11.95
CA GLY A 309 25.14 17.84 11.05
C GLY A 309 25.79 16.67 11.76
N GLU A 310 25.51 16.46 13.04
CA GLU A 310 26.06 15.37 13.84
C GLU A 310 25.41 14.04 13.52
N CYS A 311 26.21 12.97 13.55
CA CYS A 311 25.73 11.61 13.43
C CYS A 311 25.17 11.14 14.77
N LEU A 312 23.84 11.06 14.86
CA LEU A 312 23.13 10.63 16.07
C LEU A 312 23.29 9.12 16.31
N ARG A 313 23.26 8.32 15.23
CA ARG A 313 23.30 6.86 15.33
C ARG A 313 23.79 6.21 14.04
N LYS A 314 24.39 5.01 14.21
CA LYS A 314 24.80 4.12 13.12
C LYS A 314 24.05 2.79 13.27
N TYR A 315 23.57 2.23 12.16
CA TYR A 315 22.91 0.94 12.12
C TYR A 315 23.78 -0.02 11.30
N VAL A 316 24.17 -1.12 11.91
CA VAL A 316 25.09 -2.11 11.34
C VAL A 316 24.40 -3.46 11.27
N GLY A 317 24.51 -4.15 10.14
CA GLY A 317 23.93 -5.49 9.98
C GLY A 317 23.67 -5.92 8.55
N HIS A 318 23.68 -4.99 7.58
CA HIS A 318 23.79 -5.37 6.18
C HIS A 318 25.22 -5.77 5.83
N THR A 319 25.38 -6.77 4.98
CA THR A 319 26.69 -7.31 4.59
C THR A 319 27.25 -6.68 3.32
N ARG A 320 26.40 -5.97 2.57
CA ARG A 320 26.76 -5.24 1.34
C ARG A 320 26.14 -3.85 1.33
N GLY A 321 26.56 -3.03 0.37
CA GLY A 321 26.07 -1.66 0.20
C GLY A 321 24.55 -1.59 0.10
N LEU A 322 23.97 -0.58 0.73
CA LEU A 322 22.54 -0.30 0.68
C LEU A 322 22.18 0.51 -0.57
N ALA A 323 21.02 0.25 -1.13
CA ALA A 323 20.50 0.97 -2.28
C ALA A 323 19.34 1.91 -1.92
N CYS A 324 18.57 1.58 -0.90
CA CYS A 324 17.41 2.36 -0.50
C CYS A 324 17.17 2.34 1.01
N VAL A 325 16.52 3.39 1.50
CA VAL A 325 16.08 3.55 2.89
C VAL A 325 14.78 4.34 2.94
N ARG A 326 13.91 3.97 3.89
CA ARG A 326 12.71 4.74 4.25
C ARG A 326 12.60 4.84 5.76
N PHE A 327 12.05 5.93 6.25
CA PHE A 327 11.94 6.26 7.66
C PHE A 327 10.60 6.93 7.96
N ASP A 328 9.88 6.46 8.99
CA ASP A 328 8.57 6.97 9.42
C ASP A 328 8.62 7.71 10.77
N GLY A 329 9.81 8.01 11.28
CA GLY A 329 10.03 8.61 12.60
C GLY A 329 10.26 7.58 13.71
N SER A 330 9.76 6.36 13.59
CA SER A 330 9.91 5.28 14.58
C SER A 330 10.67 4.07 14.05
N ARG A 331 10.47 3.75 12.78
CA ARG A 331 11.08 2.60 12.10
C ARG A 331 11.87 3.04 10.88
N ILE A 332 12.97 2.36 10.65
CA ILE A 332 13.75 2.47 9.42
C ILE A 332 13.61 1.15 8.66
N VAL A 333 13.36 1.23 7.36
CA VAL A 333 13.34 0.06 6.48
C VAL A 333 14.38 0.28 5.40
N SER A 334 15.24 -0.71 5.18
CA SER A 334 16.36 -0.62 4.24
C SER A 334 16.43 -1.80 3.30
N GLY A 335 16.88 -1.55 2.08
CA GLY A 335 17.14 -2.57 1.06
C GLY A 335 18.59 -2.51 0.59
N SER A 336 19.18 -3.68 0.34
CA SER A 336 20.61 -3.82 0.11
C SER A 336 20.95 -4.73 -1.08
N ASN A 337 22.19 -4.63 -1.53
CA ASN A 337 22.83 -5.55 -2.47
C ASN A 337 23.09 -6.94 -1.86
N ASP A 338 22.90 -7.12 -0.55
CA ASP A 338 22.86 -8.45 0.08
C ASP A 338 21.54 -9.19 -0.13
N LYS A 339 20.62 -8.61 -0.95
CA LYS A 339 19.32 -9.16 -1.34
C LYS A 339 18.28 -9.19 -0.22
N THR A 340 18.58 -8.61 0.94
CA THR A 340 17.70 -8.57 2.11
C THR A 340 17.08 -7.21 2.30
N ILE A 341 15.91 -7.20 2.94
CA ILE A 341 15.29 -6.01 3.50
C ILE A 341 15.38 -6.13 5.02
N LYS A 342 15.79 -5.06 5.69
CA LYS A 342 15.84 -5.04 7.16
C LYS A 342 14.98 -3.93 7.72
N VAL A 343 14.30 -4.24 8.83
CA VAL A 343 13.50 -3.30 9.61
C VAL A 343 14.24 -3.03 10.92
N TRP A 344 14.40 -1.75 11.24
CA TRP A 344 15.17 -1.30 12.40
C TRP A 344 14.31 -0.45 13.31
N ASN A 345 14.53 -0.57 14.60
CA ASN A 345 14.05 0.42 15.56
C ASN A 345 14.95 1.67 15.45
N ALA A 346 14.32 2.82 15.15
CA ALA A 346 15.07 4.06 14.93
C ALA A 346 15.74 4.57 16.21
N GLU A 347 15.15 4.31 17.39
CA GLU A 347 15.64 4.80 18.68
C GLU A 347 16.72 3.89 19.29
N THR A 348 16.55 2.56 19.21
CA THR A 348 17.51 1.63 19.80
C THR A 348 18.66 1.28 18.86
N GLY A 349 18.39 1.31 17.54
CA GLY A 349 19.34 0.87 16.51
C GLY A 349 19.31 -0.63 16.24
N GLU A 350 18.43 -1.37 16.91
CA GLU A 350 18.30 -2.81 16.76
C GLU A 350 17.61 -3.18 15.44
N CYS A 351 18.11 -4.26 14.82
CA CYS A 351 17.43 -4.88 13.69
C CYS A 351 16.29 -5.75 14.21
N LEU A 352 15.05 -5.31 13.93
CA LEU A 352 13.84 -6.01 14.38
C LEU A 352 13.52 -7.22 13.51
N LEU A 353 13.70 -7.09 12.18
CA LEU A 353 13.34 -8.11 11.22
C LEU A 353 14.30 -8.10 10.02
N SER A 354 14.49 -9.28 9.42
CA SER A 354 15.15 -9.46 8.14
C SER A 354 14.21 -10.21 7.19
N CYS A 355 13.83 -9.59 6.07
CA CYS A 355 12.99 -10.23 5.05
C CYS A 355 13.90 -10.78 3.95
N GLU A 356 13.82 -12.07 3.72
CA GLU A 356 14.62 -12.80 2.74
C GLU A 356 13.74 -13.36 1.62
N GLY A 357 14.26 -13.39 0.40
CA GLY A 357 13.52 -13.95 -0.74
C GLY A 357 13.88 -13.33 -2.09
N HIS A 358 14.27 -12.03 -2.15
CA HIS A 358 14.81 -11.48 -3.39
C HIS A 358 16.10 -12.20 -3.80
N THR A 359 16.27 -12.41 -5.10
CA THR A 359 17.45 -13.10 -5.64
C THR A 359 18.54 -12.16 -6.14
N ASP A 360 18.26 -10.86 -6.15
CA ASP A 360 19.21 -9.81 -6.53
C ASP A 360 18.98 -8.54 -5.67
N LEU A 361 19.75 -7.48 -5.94
CA LEU A 361 19.74 -6.19 -5.25
C LEU A 361 18.31 -5.66 -5.05
N VAL A 362 17.96 -5.31 -3.82
CA VAL A 362 16.73 -4.56 -3.51
C VAL A 362 16.98 -3.08 -3.76
N ARG A 363 16.47 -2.56 -4.90
CA ARG A 363 16.80 -1.21 -5.38
C ARG A 363 15.94 -0.12 -4.77
N SER A 364 14.66 -0.36 -4.58
CA SER A 364 13.73 0.58 -3.98
C SER A 364 12.74 -0.14 -3.08
N LEU A 365 12.23 0.58 -2.09
CA LEU A 365 11.18 0.12 -1.21
C LEU A 365 10.30 1.29 -0.75
N SER A 366 9.08 0.96 -0.40
CA SER A 366 8.13 1.84 0.25
C SER A 366 7.39 1.04 1.32
N PHE A 367 6.96 1.66 2.43
CA PHE A 367 6.24 0.95 3.48
C PHE A 367 5.17 1.81 4.14
N ASP A 368 4.20 1.15 4.75
CA ASP A 368 3.18 1.74 5.60
C ASP A 368 3.15 1.06 6.99
N LYS A 369 2.04 1.18 7.71
CA LYS A 369 1.87 0.59 9.05
C LYS A 369 1.88 -0.95 9.02
N ASP A 370 1.45 -1.55 7.93
CA ASP A 370 1.16 -2.98 7.83
C ASP A 370 2.04 -3.72 6.82
N ARG A 371 2.59 -3.01 5.80
CA ARG A 371 3.24 -3.63 4.64
C ARG A 371 4.53 -2.95 4.24
N ILE A 372 5.44 -3.73 3.66
CA ILE A 372 6.59 -3.25 2.90
C ILE A 372 6.39 -3.69 1.46
N ILE A 373 6.63 -2.80 0.50
CA ILE A 373 6.68 -3.12 -0.92
C ILE A 373 8.08 -2.85 -1.40
N SER A 374 8.68 -3.83 -2.04
CA SER A 374 10.06 -3.79 -2.52
C SER A 374 10.14 -4.07 -4.01
N ALA A 375 11.08 -3.43 -4.66
CA ALA A 375 11.44 -3.64 -6.06
C ALA A 375 12.91 -4.00 -6.18
N SER A 376 13.22 -4.98 -7.02
CA SER A 376 14.54 -5.55 -7.13
C SER A 376 15.01 -5.67 -8.59
N TYR A 377 16.32 -5.84 -8.76
CA TYR A 377 16.96 -6.20 -10.01
C TYR A 377 16.60 -7.63 -10.47
N ASP A 378 16.01 -8.45 -9.59
CA ASP A 378 15.44 -9.75 -9.96
C ASP A 378 14.13 -9.63 -10.75
N GLN A 379 13.73 -8.41 -11.16
CA GLN A 379 12.54 -8.10 -11.96
C GLN A 379 11.22 -8.37 -11.23
N THR A 380 11.26 -8.54 -9.91
CA THR A 380 10.06 -8.78 -9.11
C THR A 380 9.72 -7.60 -8.20
N ILE A 381 8.41 -7.45 -7.94
CA ILE A 381 7.88 -6.59 -6.89
C ILE A 381 7.28 -7.50 -5.83
N ARG A 382 7.69 -7.32 -4.58
CA ARG A 382 7.19 -8.14 -3.47
C ARG A 382 6.50 -7.29 -2.42
N VAL A 383 5.47 -7.87 -1.83
CA VAL A 383 4.74 -7.30 -0.70
C VAL A 383 5.05 -8.18 0.52
N TRP A 384 5.43 -7.54 1.62
CA TRP A 384 5.82 -8.20 2.86
C TRP A 384 4.96 -7.69 4.01
N ASP A 385 4.66 -8.56 4.95
CA ASP A 385 4.10 -8.18 6.24
C ASP A 385 5.21 -7.54 7.10
N ILE A 386 5.02 -6.29 7.53
CA ILE A 386 6.04 -5.57 8.30
C ILE A 386 6.22 -6.09 9.73
N LYS A 387 5.26 -6.88 10.25
CA LYS A 387 5.30 -7.43 11.60
C LYS A 387 6.03 -8.76 11.66
N THR A 388 5.85 -9.57 10.62
CA THR A 388 6.41 -10.95 10.58
C THR A 388 7.60 -11.07 9.63
N GLY A 389 7.79 -10.13 8.69
CA GLY A 389 8.80 -10.22 7.64
C GLY A 389 8.49 -11.25 6.55
N THR A 390 7.31 -11.87 6.57
CA THR A 390 6.91 -12.87 5.57
C THR A 390 6.51 -12.23 4.26
N CYS A 391 6.88 -12.85 3.14
CA CYS A 391 6.44 -12.44 1.80
C CYS A 391 4.98 -12.84 1.59
N LEU A 392 4.10 -11.84 1.45
CA LEU A 392 2.67 -12.03 1.20
C LEU A 392 2.37 -12.24 -0.28
N LEU A 393 2.99 -11.41 -1.14
CA LEU A 393 2.76 -11.44 -2.60
C LEU A 393 4.09 -11.28 -3.33
N ASN A 394 4.18 -11.94 -4.49
CA ASN A 394 5.32 -11.84 -5.40
C ASN A 394 4.81 -11.62 -6.83
N PHE A 395 4.93 -10.38 -7.32
CA PHE A 395 4.56 -10.03 -8.68
C PHE A 395 5.74 -10.23 -9.61
N GLN A 396 5.57 -11.14 -10.57
CA GLN A 396 6.54 -11.47 -11.59
C GLN A 396 5.99 -11.12 -12.97
N ASN A 397 6.89 -11.00 -13.97
CA ASN A 397 6.53 -10.74 -15.37
C ASN A 397 5.78 -9.41 -15.62
N GLY A 398 5.79 -8.48 -14.68
CA GLY A 398 5.28 -7.13 -14.89
C GLY A 398 6.25 -6.25 -15.65
N HIS A 399 7.53 -6.39 -15.35
CA HIS A 399 8.66 -5.76 -16.06
C HIS A 399 9.55 -6.83 -16.67
N SER A 400 10.21 -6.49 -17.79
CA SER A 400 11.15 -7.37 -18.48
C SER A 400 12.61 -7.13 -18.11
N SER A 401 12.89 -6.17 -17.22
CA SER A 401 14.24 -5.80 -16.78
C SER A 401 14.24 -5.28 -15.35
N TRP A 402 15.38 -4.78 -14.88
CA TRP A 402 15.61 -4.24 -13.55
C TRP A 402 14.57 -3.20 -13.18
N ILE A 403 14.02 -3.31 -11.97
CA ILE A 403 13.09 -2.33 -11.43
C ILE A 403 13.89 -1.34 -10.58
N PHE A 404 13.72 -0.04 -10.87
CA PHE A 404 14.50 1.01 -10.23
C PHE A 404 13.80 1.70 -9.08
N ASP A 405 12.49 1.92 -9.20
CA ASP A 405 11.73 2.58 -8.15
C ASP A 405 10.35 1.95 -7.99
N VAL A 406 9.82 2.00 -6.76
CA VAL A 406 8.47 1.55 -6.43
C VAL A 406 7.87 2.44 -5.35
N GLN A 407 6.65 2.86 -5.57
CA GLN A 407 5.82 3.53 -4.58
C GLN A 407 4.42 2.93 -4.58
N PHE A 408 3.71 3.08 -3.48
CA PHE A 408 2.34 2.62 -3.38
C PHE A 408 1.49 3.53 -2.49
N ASP A 409 0.18 3.44 -2.67
CA ASP A 409 -0.83 3.94 -1.75
C ASP A 409 -1.82 2.82 -1.40
N SER A 410 -2.93 3.16 -0.75
CA SER A 410 -3.97 2.19 -0.40
C SER A 410 -4.64 1.52 -1.62
N THR A 411 -4.46 2.07 -2.82
CA THR A 411 -5.22 1.73 -4.03
C THR A 411 -4.36 1.08 -5.12
N LYS A 412 -3.10 1.42 -5.20
CA LYS A 412 -2.23 1.02 -6.32
C LYS A 412 -0.76 0.88 -5.92
N ILE A 413 -0.01 0.11 -6.70
CA ILE A 413 1.45 0.09 -6.72
C ILE A 413 1.89 0.65 -8.06
N VAL A 414 2.90 1.52 -8.05
CA VAL A 414 3.52 2.07 -9.25
C VAL A 414 5.00 1.76 -9.23
N SER A 415 5.53 1.28 -10.34
CA SER A 415 6.95 0.94 -10.48
C SER A 415 7.55 1.43 -11.79
N THR A 416 8.85 1.65 -11.78
CA THR A 416 9.63 2.09 -12.94
C THR A 416 10.79 1.14 -13.20
N SER A 417 11.15 0.98 -14.45
CA SER A 417 12.13 -0.03 -14.86
C SER A 417 13.10 0.43 -15.94
N GLN A 418 14.14 -0.36 -16.11
CA GLN A 418 15.09 -0.27 -17.21
C GLN A 418 14.43 -0.55 -18.57
N ASP A 419 13.34 -1.28 -18.62
CA ASP A 419 12.58 -1.58 -19.82
C ASP A 419 11.84 -0.35 -20.41
N LYS A 420 12.08 0.85 -19.86
CA LYS A 420 11.54 2.15 -20.27
C LYS A 420 10.05 2.30 -19.95
N THR A 421 9.45 1.34 -19.27
CA THR A 421 8.02 1.34 -18.91
C THR A 421 7.81 1.78 -17.48
N ILE A 422 6.61 2.29 -17.23
CA ILE A 422 6.06 2.53 -15.90
C ILE A 422 4.87 1.59 -15.78
N LEU A 423 4.85 0.77 -14.74
CA LEU A 423 3.76 -0.16 -14.48
C LEU A 423 2.90 0.38 -13.34
N VAL A 424 1.61 0.52 -13.58
CA VAL A 424 0.60 0.83 -12.57
C VAL A 424 -0.22 -0.42 -12.31
N MET A 425 -0.19 -0.92 -11.09
CA MET A 425 -0.98 -2.05 -10.61
C MET A 425 -2.12 -1.50 -9.77
N ASP A 426 -3.34 -1.47 -10.31
CA ASP A 426 -4.52 -0.91 -9.70
C ASP A 426 -5.36 -1.99 -9.01
N PHE A 427 -5.52 -1.88 -7.70
CA PHE A 427 -6.36 -2.76 -6.88
C PHE A 427 -7.82 -2.30 -6.85
N THR A 428 -8.12 -1.08 -7.34
CA THR A 428 -9.48 -0.49 -7.31
C THR A 428 -10.28 -0.74 -8.57
N PHE A 429 -9.72 -1.43 -9.58
CA PHE A 429 -10.40 -1.63 -10.85
C PHE A 429 -11.84 -2.13 -10.69
N GLY A 430 -12.82 -1.44 -11.32
CA GLY A 430 -14.24 -1.77 -11.19
C GLY A 430 -14.84 -1.52 -9.79
N LEU A 431 -14.14 -0.82 -8.90
CA LEU A 431 -14.67 -0.32 -7.64
C LEU A 431 -15.03 1.15 -7.76
N ASP A 432 -15.88 1.60 -6.87
CA ASP A 432 -16.23 3.02 -6.76
C ASP A 432 -15.13 3.76 -5.98
N THR A 433 -14.34 4.56 -6.70
CA THR A 433 -13.15 5.23 -6.17
C THR A 433 -13.44 6.38 -5.20
N GLN A 434 -14.70 6.83 -5.10
CA GLN A 434 -15.08 7.87 -4.13
C GLN A 434 -14.88 7.43 -2.66
N PHE A 435 -14.70 6.13 -2.42
CA PHE A 435 -14.56 5.54 -1.09
C PHE A 435 -13.11 5.30 -0.64
N PHE A 436 -12.10 5.75 -1.42
CA PHE A 436 -10.69 5.47 -1.15
C PHE A 436 -9.80 6.71 -1.07
#